data_f92de39f70dcce69c42e480cde33fe85
#
_entry.id   f92de39f70dcce69c42e480cde33fe85
#
_cell.length_a   1.000
_cell.length_b   1.000
_cell.length_c   1.000
_cell.angle_alpha   90.00
_cell.angle_beta   90.00
_cell.angle_gamma   90.00
#
_symmetry.space_group_name_H-M   'P 1'
#
loop_
_entity.id
_entity.type
_entity.pdbx_description
1 polymer ?
#
loop_
_entity_poly.entity_id
_entity_poly.type
_entity_poly.pdbx_seq_one_letter_code
_entity_poly.pdbx_strand_id
1 'polypeptide(L)'
;MPDTPRIILHNSDTAPLARWLRASFPHADFRECDSYDALPSLIESYRPEVVYSVRFAGTPGFPRDALFGPRGPSWVANGGAGTDHYGQWDQAKTTVTNAAGVAAGMMAEYIFGGFLHFTLDIPGLQRDKGARVWNARLVSPLAGKTLLIVGLGHTGQAVAKRAKAFGMTVLGTRARPQRMDHVDEVHAASDLPDLLPRADFIAVSTPLIPVTRGLIGTDEIARMKPGVILADVSRGGVVDQSDLFDALKAGHVAGAALDVFETEPLPQDSPIWALDNVIVSPHCSSVYAEWEEASFRLFLDNLDRWMRGERLVNIVDPTRGY
;
A
#
# COMPACT_ATOMS: atom_id res chain seq x y z
N MET A 1 29.41 -15.62 -19.95
CA MET A 1 28.19 -15.17 -19.26
C MET A 1 28.53 -13.82 -18.69
N PRO A 2 27.66 -12.82 -18.69
CA PRO A 2 27.95 -11.60 -17.95
C PRO A 2 28.20 -12.00 -16.49
N ASP A 3 29.21 -11.36 -15.87
CA ASP A 3 29.52 -11.60 -14.45
C ASP A 3 28.29 -11.30 -13.61
N THR A 4 27.96 -12.20 -12.69
CA THR A 4 26.83 -11.99 -11.77
C THR A 4 27.14 -10.74 -10.90
N PRO A 5 26.22 -9.78 -10.79
CA PRO A 5 26.50 -8.59 -9.99
C PRO A 5 26.70 -8.97 -8.51
N ARG A 6 27.47 -8.15 -7.78
CA ARG A 6 27.59 -8.28 -6.32
C ARG A 6 26.29 -7.78 -5.68
N ILE A 7 25.67 -8.63 -4.88
CA ILE A 7 24.34 -8.40 -4.31
C ILE A 7 24.42 -8.34 -2.80
N ILE A 8 23.71 -7.40 -2.17
CA ILE A 8 23.40 -7.48 -0.73
C ILE A 8 21.91 -7.78 -0.57
N LEU A 9 21.63 -8.80 0.26
CA LEU A 9 20.29 -9.09 0.75
C LEU A 9 20.15 -8.45 2.13
N HIS A 10 19.36 -7.38 2.22
CA HIS A 10 19.14 -6.63 3.45
C HIS A 10 17.70 -6.81 3.92
N ASN A 11 17.52 -7.65 4.93
CA ASN A 11 16.24 -8.00 5.55
C ASN A 11 16.49 -8.50 6.99
N SER A 12 15.50 -8.39 7.86
CA SER A 12 15.56 -8.90 9.24
C SER A 12 15.72 -10.42 9.33
N ASP A 13 15.24 -11.17 8.33
CA ASP A 13 15.54 -12.58 8.11
C ASP A 13 16.00 -12.78 6.66
N THR A 14 17.27 -13.03 6.47
CA THR A 14 17.89 -13.19 5.14
C THR A 14 17.92 -14.64 4.67
N ALA A 15 17.73 -15.62 5.56
CA ALA A 15 17.91 -17.03 5.22
C ALA A 15 16.95 -17.55 4.12
N PRO A 16 15.65 -17.21 4.10
CA PRO A 16 14.78 -17.57 2.99
C PRO A 16 15.23 -16.94 1.66
N LEU A 17 15.61 -15.67 1.69
CA LEU A 17 16.05 -14.91 0.52
C LEU A 17 17.30 -15.51 -0.10
N ALA A 18 18.29 -15.84 0.73
CA ALA A 18 19.52 -16.48 0.30
C ALA A 18 19.27 -17.86 -0.35
N ARG A 19 18.35 -18.64 0.22
CA ARG A 19 17.93 -19.93 -0.34
C ARG A 19 17.28 -19.76 -1.72
N TRP A 20 16.34 -18.82 -1.88
CA TRP A 20 15.67 -18.57 -3.15
C TRP A 20 16.61 -17.98 -4.19
N LEU A 21 17.55 -17.10 -3.79
CA LEU A 21 18.56 -16.58 -4.70
C LEU A 21 19.46 -17.69 -5.23
N ARG A 22 19.99 -18.55 -4.35
CA ARG A 22 20.84 -19.69 -4.76
C ARG A 22 20.11 -20.67 -5.67
N ALA A 23 18.81 -20.90 -5.42
CA ALA A 23 18.01 -21.79 -6.26
C ALA A 23 17.84 -21.26 -7.70
N SER A 24 17.70 -19.93 -7.86
CA SER A 24 17.50 -19.28 -9.15
C SER A 24 18.83 -18.92 -9.83
N PHE A 25 19.84 -18.53 -9.05
CA PHE A 25 21.15 -18.09 -9.50
C PHE A 25 22.26 -18.78 -8.69
N PRO A 26 22.62 -20.03 -8.98
CA PRO A 26 23.56 -20.85 -8.18
C PRO A 26 24.95 -20.23 -8.00
N HIS A 27 25.38 -19.36 -8.91
CA HIS A 27 26.69 -18.71 -8.92
C HIS A 27 26.65 -17.24 -8.51
N ALA A 28 25.52 -16.76 -7.94
CA ALA A 28 25.41 -15.39 -7.50
C ALA A 28 26.43 -15.06 -6.40
N ASP A 29 27.16 -13.96 -6.57
CA ASP A 29 27.99 -13.39 -5.50
C ASP A 29 27.12 -12.46 -4.64
N PHE A 30 26.88 -12.85 -3.40
CA PHE A 30 26.04 -12.07 -2.51
C PHE A 30 26.52 -12.10 -1.05
N ARG A 31 26.05 -11.11 -0.29
CA ARG A 31 26.22 -11.02 1.17
C ARG A 31 24.85 -10.80 1.81
N GLU A 32 24.70 -11.32 3.00
CA GLU A 32 23.51 -11.18 3.85
C GLU A 32 23.76 -10.07 4.88
N CYS A 33 22.74 -9.27 5.15
CA CYS A 33 22.75 -8.18 6.12
C CYS A 33 21.41 -8.07 6.82
N ASP A 34 21.35 -8.35 8.10
CA ASP A 34 20.17 -8.32 8.95
C ASP A 34 20.11 -7.14 9.93
N SER A 35 20.96 -6.14 9.70
CA SER A 35 21.12 -4.99 10.59
C SER A 35 21.27 -3.69 9.82
N TYR A 36 20.58 -2.64 10.29
CA TYR A 36 20.75 -1.28 9.79
C TYR A 36 22.16 -0.74 10.05
N ASP A 37 22.75 -1.07 11.20
CA ASP A 37 24.07 -0.60 11.59
C ASP A 37 25.19 -1.25 10.77
N ALA A 38 25.00 -2.48 10.32
CA ALA A 38 25.99 -3.21 9.54
C ALA A 38 26.00 -2.81 8.05
N LEU A 39 24.87 -2.36 7.51
CA LEU A 39 24.71 -2.11 6.08
C LEU A 39 25.73 -1.07 5.53
N PRO A 40 26.00 0.08 6.19
CA PRO A 40 26.94 1.08 5.67
C PRO A 40 28.36 0.53 5.48
N SER A 41 28.89 -0.17 6.48
CA SER A 41 30.24 -0.77 6.41
C SER A 41 30.32 -1.91 5.39
N LEU A 42 29.23 -2.67 5.23
CA LEU A 42 29.16 -3.73 4.24
C LEU A 42 29.14 -3.15 2.81
N ILE A 43 28.35 -2.10 2.54
CA ILE A 43 28.36 -1.41 1.24
C ILE A 43 29.76 -0.86 0.92
N GLU A 44 30.42 -0.25 1.91
CA GLU A 44 31.75 0.33 1.76
C GLU A 44 32.80 -0.72 1.37
N SER A 45 32.79 -1.88 2.03
CA SER A 45 33.81 -2.94 1.84
C SER A 45 33.49 -3.84 0.63
N TYR A 46 32.24 -4.22 0.45
CA TYR A 46 31.84 -5.19 -0.57
C TYR A 46 31.55 -4.55 -1.94
N ARG A 47 31.15 -3.26 -1.97
CA ARG A 47 30.85 -2.50 -3.20
C ARG A 47 29.80 -3.20 -4.07
N PRO A 48 28.58 -3.39 -3.58
CA PRO A 48 27.53 -4.06 -4.35
C PRO A 48 27.09 -3.23 -5.54
N GLU A 49 26.72 -3.88 -6.64
CA GLU A 49 25.96 -3.28 -7.75
C GLU A 49 24.46 -3.24 -7.43
N VAL A 50 23.99 -4.22 -6.65
CA VAL A 50 22.55 -4.42 -6.36
C VAL A 50 22.36 -4.58 -4.86
N VAL A 51 21.35 -3.90 -4.30
CA VAL A 51 20.87 -4.14 -2.93
C VAL A 51 19.38 -4.42 -2.97
N TYR A 52 18.98 -5.61 -2.55
CA TYR A 52 17.58 -5.87 -2.15
C TYR A 52 17.41 -5.43 -0.71
N SER A 53 16.43 -4.57 -0.43
CA SER A 53 16.23 -4.02 0.90
C SER A 53 14.75 -4.01 1.29
N VAL A 54 14.46 -4.46 2.50
CA VAL A 54 13.14 -4.33 3.14
C VAL A 54 13.30 -3.45 4.38
N ARG A 55 12.33 -2.56 4.62
CA ARG A 55 12.28 -1.80 5.87
C ARG A 55 11.87 -2.73 7.02
N PHE A 56 12.69 -2.77 8.10
CA PHE A 56 12.39 -3.61 9.27
C PHE A 56 11.26 -2.98 10.07
N ALA A 57 10.19 -3.74 10.27
CA ALA A 57 9.01 -3.27 10.99
C ALA A 57 9.36 -2.79 12.40
N GLY A 58 8.90 -1.60 12.77
CA GLY A 58 9.11 -1.05 14.10
C GLY A 58 10.54 -0.61 14.42
N THR A 59 11.49 -0.73 13.47
CA THR A 59 12.90 -0.36 13.68
C THR A 59 13.18 1.03 13.11
N PRO A 60 13.55 2.02 13.91
CA PRO A 60 13.95 3.34 13.42
C PRO A 60 15.36 3.33 12.82
N GLY A 61 15.73 4.42 12.15
CA GLY A 61 17.12 4.63 11.70
C GLY A 61 17.47 3.88 10.41
N PHE A 62 16.51 3.73 9.48
CA PHE A 62 16.80 3.14 8.17
C PHE A 62 18.03 3.82 7.51
N PRO A 63 19.06 3.04 7.09
CA PRO A 63 20.36 3.56 6.64
C PRO A 63 20.34 4.08 5.20
N ARG A 64 19.46 5.04 4.93
CA ARG A 64 19.24 5.64 3.60
C ARG A 64 20.52 6.14 2.95
N ASP A 65 21.35 6.85 3.72
CA ASP A 65 22.54 7.52 3.17
C ASP A 65 23.60 6.52 2.68
N ALA A 66 23.60 5.30 3.20
CA ALA A 66 24.47 4.24 2.69
C ALA A 66 24.03 3.76 1.29
N LEU A 67 22.71 3.71 1.03
CA LEU A 67 22.15 3.28 -0.25
C LEU A 67 22.33 4.33 -1.36
N PHE A 68 22.17 5.61 -1.02
CA PHE A 68 22.17 6.71 -1.99
C PHE A 68 23.40 7.61 -1.93
N GLY A 69 24.37 7.26 -1.11
CA GLY A 69 25.65 7.94 -1.01
C GLY A 69 26.58 7.69 -2.19
N PRO A 70 27.80 8.27 -2.18
CA PRO A 70 28.74 8.16 -3.30
C PRO A 70 29.18 6.73 -3.65
N ARG A 71 29.06 5.80 -2.69
CA ARG A 71 29.44 4.38 -2.81
C ARG A 71 28.25 3.43 -2.83
N GLY A 72 27.02 3.98 -2.91
CA GLY A 72 25.80 3.20 -3.00
C GLY A 72 25.71 2.37 -4.28
N PRO A 73 24.79 1.40 -4.32
CA PRO A 73 24.60 0.50 -5.46
C PRO A 73 24.03 1.24 -6.68
N SER A 74 24.18 0.65 -7.85
CA SER A 74 23.54 1.13 -9.09
C SER A 74 22.05 0.80 -9.12
N TRP A 75 21.63 -0.23 -8.38
CA TRP A 75 20.23 -0.62 -8.27
C TRP A 75 19.85 -0.99 -6.82
N VAL A 76 18.80 -0.33 -6.32
CA VAL A 76 18.13 -0.69 -5.06
C VAL A 76 16.78 -1.29 -5.40
N ALA A 77 16.57 -2.55 -5.02
CA ALA A 77 15.28 -3.22 -5.11
C ALA A 77 14.58 -3.16 -3.76
N ASN A 78 13.54 -2.33 -3.65
CA ASN A 78 12.72 -2.25 -2.44
C ASN A 78 11.72 -3.41 -2.39
N GLY A 79 11.78 -4.24 -1.35
CA GLY A 79 10.87 -5.36 -1.17
C GLY A 79 9.43 -4.97 -0.81
N GLY A 80 9.18 -3.72 -0.44
CA GLY A 80 7.84 -3.14 -0.25
C GLY A 80 7.38 -2.34 -1.47
N ALA A 81 6.12 -1.91 -1.47
CA ALA A 81 5.59 -1.01 -2.49
C ALA A 81 5.94 0.46 -2.22
N GLY A 82 5.90 0.91 -0.96
CA GLY A 82 6.19 2.29 -0.57
C GLY A 82 7.68 2.57 -0.52
N THR A 83 8.07 3.73 -1.04
CA THR A 83 9.46 4.20 -1.09
C THR A 83 9.66 5.55 -0.39
N ASP A 84 8.68 6.00 0.38
CA ASP A 84 8.66 7.27 1.09
C ASP A 84 9.86 7.43 2.06
N HIS A 85 10.32 6.35 2.66
CA HIS A 85 11.49 6.32 3.55
C HIS A 85 12.84 6.54 2.84
N TYR A 86 12.86 6.47 1.50
CA TYR A 86 14.06 6.79 0.71
C TYR A 86 14.21 8.29 0.44
N GLY A 87 13.12 9.07 0.50
CA GLY A 87 13.14 10.48 0.14
C GLY A 87 13.54 10.69 -1.32
N GLN A 88 14.35 11.71 -1.59
CA GLN A 88 14.87 12.00 -2.93
C GLN A 88 16.24 11.36 -3.16
N TRP A 89 16.50 10.84 -4.35
CA TRP A 89 17.79 10.29 -4.77
C TRP A 89 18.12 10.70 -6.21
N ASP A 90 19.39 10.56 -6.58
CA ASP A 90 19.87 10.82 -7.94
C ASP A 90 19.60 9.61 -8.84
N GLN A 91 18.57 9.71 -9.68
CA GLN A 91 18.20 8.66 -10.65
C GLN A 91 19.28 8.34 -11.70
N ALA A 92 20.19 9.27 -11.95
CA ALA A 92 21.31 9.02 -12.87
C ALA A 92 22.34 8.06 -12.26
N LYS A 93 22.37 7.94 -10.91
CA LYS A 93 23.30 7.07 -10.19
C LYS A 93 22.65 5.77 -9.76
N THR A 94 21.44 5.83 -9.23
CA THR A 94 20.78 4.67 -8.62
C THR A 94 19.38 4.51 -9.18
N THR A 95 19.12 3.40 -9.83
CA THR A 95 17.78 2.94 -10.17
C THR A 95 17.13 2.37 -8.92
N VAL A 96 15.87 2.72 -8.66
CA VAL A 96 15.07 2.10 -7.60
C VAL A 96 13.90 1.36 -8.22
N THR A 97 13.68 0.11 -7.81
CA THR A 97 12.45 -0.64 -8.11
C THR A 97 11.72 -0.98 -6.83
N ASN A 98 10.41 -1.23 -6.90
CA ASN A 98 9.62 -1.61 -5.76
C ASN A 98 8.73 -2.83 -6.04
N ALA A 99 8.10 -3.36 -4.98
CA ALA A 99 7.19 -4.50 -5.07
C ALA A 99 5.72 -4.09 -5.31
N ALA A 100 5.49 -2.97 -6.02
CA ALA A 100 4.13 -2.54 -6.35
C ALA A 100 3.37 -3.62 -7.12
N GLY A 101 2.13 -3.90 -6.70
CA GLY A 101 1.28 -4.92 -7.28
C GLY A 101 1.32 -6.27 -6.56
N VAL A 102 2.39 -6.62 -5.86
CA VAL A 102 2.52 -7.92 -5.17
C VAL A 102 1.38 -8.14 -4.15
N ALA A 103 1.07 -7.13 -3.35
CA ALA A 103 0.03 -7.23 -2.33
C ALA A 103 -1.35 -6.68 -2.78
N ALA A 104 -1.48 -6.26 -4.04
CA ALA A 104 -2.70 -5.59 -4.53
C ALA A 104 -3.97 -6.43 -4.34
N GLY A 105 -3.86 -7.75 -4.52
CA GLY A 105 -4.96 -8.70 -4.29
C GLY A 105 -5.42 -8.72 -2.84
N MET A 106 -4.49 -8.86 -1.90
CA MET A 106 -4.77 -8.91 -0.46
C MET A 106 -5.33 -7.59 0.07
N MET A 107 -4.73 -6.45 -0.34
CA MET A 107 -5.24 -5.13 0.02
C MET A 107 -6.68 -4.91 -0.46
N ALA A 108 -7.00 -5.40 -1.67
CA ALA A 108 -8.37 -5.32 -2.17
C ALA A 108 -9.33 -6.21 -1.34
N GLU A 109 -8.89 -7.36 -0.86
CA GLU A 109 -9.68 -8.21 0.04
C GLU A 109 -9.91 -7.54 1.40
N TYR A 110 -8.90 -6.88 1.96
CA TYR A 110 -9.05 -6.06 3.16
C TYR A 110 -10.13 -4.98 2.99
N ILE A 111 -10.09 -4.22 1.89
CA ILE A 111 -11.09 -3.19 1.58
C ILE A 111 -12.50 -3.78 1.55
N PHE A 112 -12.71 -4.89 0.83
CA PHE A 112 -14.01 -5.54 0.76
C PHE A 112 -14.43 -6.18 2.09
N GLY A 113 -13.47 -6.69 2.87
CA GLY A 113 -13.70 -7.14 4.24
C GLY A 113 -14.27 -6.02 5.11
N GLY A 114 -13.69 -4.82 5.02
CA GLY A 114 -14.19 -3.62 5.68
C GLY A 114 -15.58 -3.22 5.21
N PHE A 115 -15.84 -3.17 3.92
CA PHE A 115 -17.17 -2.84 3.39
C PHE A 115 -18.24 -3.83 3.86
N LEU A 116 -17.96 -5.12 3.77
CA LEU A 116 -18.88 -6.18 4.20
C LEU A 116 -19.09 -6.19 5.73
N HIS A 117 -18.07 -5.84 6.51
CA HIS A 117 -18.18 -5.70 7.96
C HIS A 117 -19.31 -4.73 8.35
N PHE A 118 -19.36 -3.56 7.72
CA PHE A 118 -20.37 -2.55 8.02
C PHE A 118 -21.72 -2.88 7.37
N THR A 119 -21.73 -3.28 6.11
CA THR A 119 -22.99 -3.50 5.37
C THR A 119 -23.79 -4.70 5.87
N LEU A 120 -23.11 -5.73 6.40
CA LEU A 120 -23.71 -6.90 7.03
C LEU A 120 -23.93 -6.73 8.53
N ASP A 121 -23.54 -5.58 9.11
CA ASP A 121 -23.55 -5.32 10.56
C ASP A 121 -22.92 -6.47 11.38
N ILE A 122 -21.72 -6.88 10.98
CA ILE A 122 -20.97 -7.93 11.70
C ILE A 122 -20.81 -7.61 13.19
N PRO A 123 -20.50 -6.35 13.63
CA PRO A 123 -20.45 -5.99 15.04
C PRO A 123 -21.78 -6.25 15.77
N GLY A 124 -22.89 -5.90 15.16
CA GLY A 124 -24.22 -6.15 15.73
C GLY A 124 -24.52 -7.64 15.87
N LEU A 125 -24.20 -8.45 14.85
CA LEU A 125 -24.32 -9.90 14.93
C LEU A 125 -23.46 -10.50 16.05
N GLN A 126 -22.25 -9.98 16.27
CA GLN A 126 -21.38 -10.45 17.37
C GLN A 126 -21.94 -10.05 18.75
N ARG A 127 -22.48 -8.84 18.89
CA ARG A 127 -23.17 -8.41 20.13
C ARG A 127 -24.37 -9.30 20.45
N ASP A 128 -25.24 -9.56 19.45
CA ASP A 128 -26.41 -10.41 19.63
C ASP A 128 -26.02 -11.84 20.02
N LYS A 129 -24.98 -12.41 19.37
CA LYS A 129 -24.42 -13.71 19.73
C LYS A 129 -23.95 -13.71 21.19
N GLY A 130 -23.24 -12.69 21.64
CA GLY A 130 -22.77 -12.55 23.02
C GLY A 130 -23.93 -12.48 24.02
N ALA A 131 -24.98 -11.76 23.67
CA ALA A 131 -26.21 -11.61 24.48
C ALA A 131 -27.18 -12.80 24.35
N ARG A 132 -26.91 -13.78 23.46
CA ARG A 132 -27.81 -14.91 23.12
C ARG A 132 -29.18 -14.45 22.61
N VAL A 133 -29.20 -13.36 21.84
CA VAL A 133 -30.41 -12.78 21.23
C VAL A 133 -30.50 -13.24 19.80
N TRP A 134 -31.67 -13.77 19.40
CA TRP A 134 -32.02 -14.09 18.03
C TRP A 134 -32.79 -12.91 17.42
N ASN A 135 -32.08 -11.99 16.76
CA ASN A 135 -32.63 -10.76 16.24
C ASN A 135 -32.37 -10.65 14.71
N ALA A 136 -33.46 -10.63 13.94
CA ALA A 136 -33.38 -10.37 12.51
C ALA A 136 -33.12 -8.88 12.25
N ARG A 137 -32.24 -8.59 11.29
CA ARG A 137 -31.88 -7.21 10.93
C ARG A 137 -31.81 -7.04 9.43
N LEU A 138 -32.00 -5.80 8.98
CA LEU A 138 -31.79 -5.45 7.58
C LEU A 138 -30.29 -5.21 7.35
N VAL A 139 -29.79 -5.77 6.26
CA VAL A 139 -28.43 -5.56 5.77
C VAL A 139 -28.46 -4.93 4.38
N SER A 140 -27.38 -4.28 3.98
CA SER A 140 -27.31 -3.61 2.68
C SER A 140 -26.40 -4.39 1.72
N PRO A 141 -26.85 -4.71 0.50
CA PRO A 141 -25.99 -5.33 -0.49
C PRO A 141 -24.99 -4.31 -1.07
N LEU A 142 -23.85 -4.79 -1.57
CA LEU A 142 -22.94 -4.00 -2.38
C LEU A 142 -23.45 -3.84 -3.83
N ALA A 143 -24.22 -4.81 -4.30
CA ALA A 143 -24.76 -4.81 -5.65
C ALA A 143 -25.62 -3.56 -5.93
N GLY A 144 -25.40 -2.94 -7.09
CA GLY A 144 -26.08 -1.71 -7.49
C GLY A 144 -25.58 -0.43 -6.81
N LYS A 145 -24.59 -0.53 -5.91
CA LYS A 145 -23.96 0.63 -5.27
C LYS A 145 -22.78 1.15 -6.09
N THR A 146 -22.41 2.40 -5.84
CA THR A 146 -21.28 3.06 -6.50
C THR A 146 -20.07 3.06 -5.58
N LEU A 147 -18.94 2.54 -6.10
CA LEU A 147 -17.62 2.62 -5.47
C LEU A 147 -16.78 3.65 -6.19
N LEU A 148 -16.24 4.61 -5.45
CA LEU A 148 -15.20 5.52 -5.90
C LEU A 148 -13.82 5.02 -5.44
N ILE A 149 -12.91 4.83 -6.39
CA ILE A 149 -11.52 4.43 -6.13
C ILE A 149 -10.62 5.64 -6.32
N VAL A 150 -10.07 6.15 -5.23
CA VAL A 150 -9.10 7.24 -5.24
C VAL A 150 -7.70 6.65 -5.44
N GLY A 151 -7.25 6.65 -6.70
CA GLY A 151 -5.98 6.04 -7.11
C GLY A 151 -6.13 4.69 -7.82
N LEU A 152 -6.24 4.71 -9.16
CA LEU A 152 -6.29 3.52 -10.02
C LEU A 152 -4.88 2.99 -10.35
N GLY A 153 -4.06 2.74 -9.31
CA GLY A 153 -2.81 1.97 -9.38
C GLY A 153 -3.07 0.45 -9.37
N HIS A 154 -2.09 -0.34 -9.01
CA HIS A 154 -2.24 -1.82 -8.91
C HIS A 154 -3.34 -2.22 -7.92
N THR A 155 -3.35 -1.61 -6.73
CA THR A 155 -4.37 -1.88 -5.70
C THR A 155 -5.75 -1.44 -6.19
N GLY A 156 -5.88 -0.21 -6.73
CA GLY A 156 -7.16 0.28 -7.24
C GLY A 156 -7.74 -0.59 -8.36
N GLN A 157 -6.91 -1.13 -9.24
CA GLN A 157 -7.34 -2.08 -10.29
C GLN A 157 -7.81 -3.41 -9.70
N ALA A 158 -7.11 -3.93 -8.69
CA ALA A 158 -7.52 -5.15 -7.99
C ALA A 158 -8.85 -4.96 -7.25
N VAL A 159 -9.09 -3.77 -6.68
CA VAL A 159 -10.37 -3.35 -6.08
C VAL A 159 -11.45 -3.27 -7.15
N ALA A 160 -11.19 -2.61 -8.28
CA ALA A 160 -12.15 -2.47 -9.38
C ALA A 160 -12.62 -3.82 -9.90
N LYS A 161 -11.70 -4.77 -10.11
CA LYS A 161 -12.04 -6.14 -10.53
C LYS A 161 -13.01 -6.82 -9.56
N ARG A 162 -12.80 -6.69 -8.25
CA ARG A 162 -13.66 -7.28 -7.23
C ARG A 162 -15.01 -6.55 -7.14
N ALA A 163 -15.01 -5.24 -7.27
CA ALA A 163 -16.23 -4.43 -7.28
C ALA A 163 -17.19 -4.87 -8.40
N LYS A 164 -16.67 -5.13 -9.59
CA LYS A 164 -17.50 -5.64 -10.70
C LYS A 164 -18.08 -7.03 -10.40
N ALA A 165 -17.34 -7.89 -9.71
CA ALA A 165 -17.87 -9.20 -9.28
C ALA A 165 -19.00 -9.07 -8.24
N PHE A 166 -18.99 -7.99 -7.43
CA PHE A 166 -20.11 -7.66 -6.53
C PHE A 166 -21.25 -6.88 -7.20
N GLY A 167 -21.19 -6.62 -8.52
CA GLY A 167 -22.22 -5.88 -9.23
C GLY A 167 -22.25 -4.39 -8.94
N MET A 168 -21.13 -3.79 -8.55
CA MET A 168 -21.01 -2.36 -8.28
C MET A 168 -20.74 -1.55 -9.55
N THR A 169 -21.15 -0.28 -9.54
CA THR A 169 -20.65 0.75 -10.46
C THR A 169 -19.31 1.27 -9.93
N VAL A 170 -18.30 1.33 -10.79
CA VAL A 170 -16.92 1.69 -10.41
C VAL A 170 -16.51 3.00 -11.05
N LEU A 171 -16.29 4.02 -10.24
CA LEU A 171 -15.65 5.28 -10.59
C LEU A 171 -14.21 5.27 -10.07
N GLY A 172 -13.30 5.91 -10.76
CA GLY A 172 -11.95 5.98 -10.21
C GLY A 172 -11.13 7.16 -10.74
N THR A 173 -10.17 7.62 -9.93
CA THR A 173 -9.28 8.72 -10.29
C THR A 173 -7.85 8.23 -10.53
N ARG A 174 -7.14 8.89 -11.43
CA ARG A 174 -5.70 8.73 -11.64
C ARG A 174 -5.08 9.98 -12.26
N ALA A 175 -3.77 10.14 -12.09
CA ALA A 175 -3.02 11.30 -12.61
C ALA A 175 -3.07 11.44 -14.14
N ARG A 176 -3.17 10.33 -14.87
CA ARG A 176 -3.30 10.29 -16.33
C ARG A 176 -4.49 9.42 -16.70
N PRO A 177 -5.69 10.01 -16.85
CA PRO A 177 -6.91 9.25 -17.15
C PRO A 177 -6.78 8.50 -18.48
N GLN A 178 -7.16 7.24 -18.45
CA GLN A 178 -7.31 6.40 -19.64
C GLN A 178 -8.31 5.29 -19.31
N ARG A 179 -8.96 4.76 -20.32
CA ARG A 179 -9.86 3.62 -20.14
C ARG A 179 -9.14 2.45 -19.48
N MET A 180 -9.79 1.82 -18.52
CA MET A 180 -9.23 0.70 -17.76
C MET A 180 -10.28 -0.40 -17.61
N ASP A 181 -9.81 -1.65 -17.56
CA ASP A 181 -10.70 -2.79 -17.34
C ASP A 181 -11.32 -2.71 -15.95
N HIS A 182 -12.59 -3.13 -15.88
CA HIS A 182 -13.39 -3.16 -14.65
C HIS A 182 -13.71 -1.79 -14.03
N VAL A 183 -13.45 -0.68 -14.74
CA VAL A 183 -13.78 0.68 -14.30
C VAL A 183 -14.77 1.28 -15.30
N ASP A 184 -15.93 1.71 -14.79
CA ASP A 184 -16.99 2.28 -15.65
C ASP A 184 -16.63 3.71 -16.10
N GLU A 185 -16.05 4.53 -15.19
CA GLU A 185 -15.62 5.88 -15.48
C GLU A 185 -14.22 6.15 -14.86
N VAL A 186 -13.28 6.63 -15.67
CA VAL A 186 -11.96 7.04 -15.23
C VAL A 186 -11.81 8.54 -15.37
N HIS A 187 -11.45 9.21 -14.27
CA HIS A 187 -11.39 10.65 -14.15
C HIS A 187 -9.98 11.13 -13.76
N ALA A 188 -9.72 12.41 -13.94
CA ALA A 188 -8.53 13.07 -13.39
C ALA A 188 -8.64 13.20 -11.87
N ALA A 189 -7.50 13.31 -11.18
CA ALA A 189 -7.51 13.53 -9.73
C ALA A 189 -8.19 14.86 -9.34
N SER A 190 -8.15 15.86 -10.20
CA SER A 190 -8.85 17.14 -10.03
C SER A 190 -10.38 17.03 -9.99
N ASP A 191 -10.94 15.97 -10.55
CA ASP A 191 -12.40 15.79 -10.64
C ASP A 191 -12.97 15.12 -9.37
N LEU A 192 -12.11 14.80 -8.39
CA LEU A 192 -12.50 14.13 -7.14
C LEU A 192 -13.69 14.81 -6.44
N PRO A 193 -13.76 16.15 -6.30
CA PRO A 193 -14.87 16.82 -5.62
C PRO A 193 -16.25 16.56 -6.27
N ASP A 194 -16.29 16.32 -7.57
CA ASP A 194 -17.55 16.05 -8.31
C ASP A 194 -17.96 14.57 -8.26
N LEU A 195 -17.03 13.69 -7.90
CA LEU A 195 -17.26 12.25 -7.78
C LEU A 195 -17.74 11.84 -6.38
N LEU A 196 -17.26 12.54 -5.34
CA LEU A 196 -17.60 12.25 -3.94
C LEU A 196 -19.11 12.16 -3.68
N PRO A 197 -19.97 13.08 -4.19
CA PRO A 197 -21.41 13.01 -3.98
C PRO A 197 -22.07 11.80 -4.67
N ARG A 198 -21.38 11.11 -5.56
CA ARG A 198 -21.90 9.96 -6.31
C ARG A 198 -21.62 8.63 -5.62
N ALA A 199 -20.64 8.60 -4.70
CA ALA A 199 -20.10 7.39 -4.10
C ALA A 199 -20.89 6.94 -2.87
N ASP A 200 -21.27 5.66 -2.81
CA ASP A 200 -21.75 4.99 -1.60
C ASP A 200 -20.58 4.38 -0.79
N PHE A 201 -19.49 4.07 -1.49
CA PHE A 201 -18.26 3.52 -0.94
C PHE A 201 -17.05 4.25 -1.52
N ILE A 202 -16.03 4.45 -0.72
CA ILE A 202 -14.77 5.09 -1.13
C ILE A 202 -13.60 4.19 -0.74
N ALA A 203 -12.72 3.86 -1.69
CA ALA A 203 -11.46 3.17 -1.45
C ALA A 203 -10.29 4.10 -1.78
N VAL A 204 -9.44 4.38 -0.80
CA VAL A 204 -8.26 5.25 -0.96
C VAL A 204 -7.03 4.37 -1.09
N SER A 205 -6.33 4.48 -2.23
CA SER A 205 -5.13 3.68 -2.55
C SER A 205 -4.09 4.45 -3.37
N THR A 206 -4.01 5.76 -3.15
CA THR A 206 -3.04 6.65 -3.79
C THR A 206 -1.77 6.82 -2.95
N PRO A 207 -0.58 7.04 -3.54
CA PRO A 207 0.63 7.29 -2.76
C PRO A 207 0.56 8.66 -2.05
N LEU A 208 1.31 8.81 -0.97
CA LEU A 208 1.52 10.10 -0.31
C LEU A 208 2.65 10.87 -1.01
N ILE A 209 2.27 11.89 -1.73
CA ILE A 209 3.17 12.85 -2.40
C ILE A 209 2.66 14.28 -2.13
N PRO A 210 3.41 15.34 -2.47
CA PRO A 210 2.96 16.70 -2.16
C PRO A 210 1.54 17.05 -2.63
N VAL A 211 1.12 16.54 -3.81
CA VAL A 211 -0.21 16.82 -4.37
C VAL A 211 -1.33 15.93 -3.83
N THR A 212 -1.02 14.88 -3.08
CA THR A 212 -2.01 13.99 -2.45
C THR A 212 -2.04 14.12 -0.93
N ARG A 213 -1.18 14.94 -0.35
CA ARG A 213 -1.24 15.27 1.07
C ARG A 213 -2.49 16.10 1.36
N GLY A 214 -3.32 15.62 2.30
CA GLY A 214 -4.60 16.25 2.61
C GLY A 214 -5.58 16.24 1.43
N LEU A 215 -5.46 15.27 0.52
CA LEU A 215 -6.32 15.17 -0.67
C LEU A 215 -7.80 15.03 -0.31
N ILE A 216 -8.09 14.44 0.82
CA ILE A 216 -9.44 14.30 1.38
C ILE A 216 -9.45 14.98 2.73
N GLY A 217 -9.85 16.24 2.77
CA GLY A 217 -10.00 17.08 3.96
C GLY A 217 -11.46 17.44 4.22
N THR A 218 -11.67 18.53 4.98
CA THR A 218 -12.99 19.00 5.42
C THR A 218 -13.97 19.17 4.26
N ASP A 219 -13.54 19.83 3.17
CA ASP A 219 -14.41 20.14 2.03
C ASP A 219 -14.79 18.87 1.24
N GLU A 220 -13.85 17.94 1.06
CA GLU A 220 -14.08 16.67 0.39
C GLU A 220 -15.00 15.79 1.21
N ILE A 221 -14.77 15.68 2.51
CA ILE A 221 -15.63 14.89 3.43
C ILE A 221 -17.05 15.45 3.44
N ALA A 222 -17.22 16.77 3.50
CA ALA A 222 -18.53 17.41 3.46
C ALA A 222 -19.32 17.15 2.16
N ARG A 223 -18.62 16.85 1.04
CA ARG A 223 -19.23 16.51 -0.25
C ARG A 223 -19.64 15.04 -0.36
N MET A 224 -19.16 14.17 0.50
CA MET A 224 -19.53 12.75 0.50
C MET A 224 -21.02 12.56 0.79
N LYS A 225 -21.59 11.48 0.28
CA LYS A 225 -22.95 11.10 0.67
C LYS A 225 -23.02 10.84 2.18
N PRO A 226 -24.06 11.34 2.88
CA PRO A 226 -24.35 10.88 4.24
C PRO A 226 -24.50 9.35 4.26
N GLY A 227 -23.80 8.71 5.19
CA GLY A 227 -23.80 7.26 5.31
C GLY A 227 -22.78 6.53 4.44
N VAL A 228 -21.85 7.24 3.79
CA VAL A 228 -20.73 6.65 3.03
C VAL A 228 -19.87 5.76 3.92
N ILE A 229 -19.32 4.70 3.34
CA ILE A 229 -18.31 3.83 3.99
C ILE A 229 -16.97 4.02 3.27
N LEU A 230 -15.90 4.27 4.03
CA LEU A 230 -14.57 4.54 3.53
C LEU A 230 -13.60 3.42 3.92
N ALA A 231 -12.68 3.06 3.02
CA ALA A 231 -11.52 2.22 3.34
C ALA A 231 -10.24 2.93 2.87
N ASP A 232 -9.25 3.05 3.76
CA ASP A 232 -7.97 3.68 3.46
C ASP A 232 -6.81 2.69 3.68
N VAL A 233 -6.16 2.33 2.58
CA VAL A 233 -4.95 1.49 2.52
C VAL A 233 -3.79 2.23 1.85
N SER A 234 -3.86 3.56 1.82
CA SER A 234 -2.90 4.44 1.17
C SER A 234 -1.69 4.74 2.06
N ARG A 235 -1.63 5.93 2.63
CA ARG A 235 -0.67 6.39 3.64
C ARG A 235 -1.36 7.41 4.56
N GLY A 236 -0.97 7.45 5.82
CA GLY A 236 -1.37 8.51 6.73
C GLY A 236 -1.06 9.89 6.16
N GLY A 237 -2.04 10.82 6.22
CA GLY A 237 -1.95 12.16 5.67
C GLY A 237 -2.44 12.32 4.22
N VAL A 238 -2.96 11.27 3.57
CA VAL A 238 -3.76 11.40 2.34
C VAL A 238 -5.18 11.83 2.68
N VAL A 239 -5.79 11.17 3.66
CA VAL A 239 -7.03 11.62 4.30
C VAL A 239 -6.66 12.38 5.56
N ASP A 240 -7.25 13.57 5.76
CA ASP A 240 -7.14 14.28 7.04
C ASP A 240 -7.86 13.48 8.11
N GLN A 241 -7.10 13.01 9.10
CA GLN A 241 -7.64 12.08 10.10
C GLN A 241 -8.51 12.79 11.13
N SER A 242 -8.21 14.04 11.47
CA SER A 242 -9.03 14.82 12.40
C SER A 242 -10.42 15.04 11.83
N ASP A 243 -10.51 15.47 10.58
CA ASP A 243 -11.76 15.73 9.88
C ASP A 243 -12.57 14.44 9.68
N LEU A 244 -11.88 13.34 9.32
CA LEU A 244 -12.53 12.03 9.19
C LEU A 244 -13.09 11.54 10.53
N PHE A 245 -12.37 11.72 11.66
CA PHE A 245 -12.84 11.28 12.97
C PHE A 245 -14.05 12.08 13.41
N ASP A 246 -14.11 13.37 13.14
CA ASP A 246 -15.28 14.20 13.43
C ASP A 246 -16.49 13.79 12.57
N ALA A 247 -16.29 13.48 11.31
CA ALA A 247 -17.34 12.98 10.42
C ALA A 247 -17.88 11.59 10.83
N LEU A 248 -17.01 10.70 11.34
CA LEU A 248 -17.39 9.41 11.89
C LEU A 248 -18.21 9.54 13.19
N LYS A 249 -17.80 10.43 14.09
CA LYS A 249 -18.56 10.76 15.33
C LYS A 249 -19.92 11.35 15.01
N ALA A 250 -19.99 12.22 14.00
CA ALA A 250 -21.24 12.84 13.57
C ALA A 250 -22.16 11.86 12.79
N GLY A 251 -21.66 10.68 12.39
CA GLY A 251 -22.39 9.71 11.59
C GLY A 251 -22.54 10.10 10.11
N HIS A 252 -21.88 11.15 9.66
CA HIS A 252 -21.82 11.52 8.23
C HIS A 252 -21.11 10.44 7.42
N VAL A 253 -19.95 9.96 7.92
CA VAL A 253 -19.31 8.72 7.48
C VAL A 253 -19.82 7.59 8.37
N ALA A 254 -20.52 6.62 7.78
CA ALA A 254 -21.15 5.54 8.55
C ALA A 254 -20.14 4.53 9.11
N GLY A 255 -19.00 4.36 8.44
CA GLY A 255 -17.95 3.47 8.87
C GLY A 255 -16.66 3.66 8.10
N ALA A 256 -15.54 3.34 8.73
CA ALA A 256 -14.23 3.37 8.09
C ALA A 256 -13.38 2.13 8.41
N ALA A 257 -12.68 1.58 7.40
CA ALA A 257 -11.64 0.58 7.56
C ALA A 257 -10.28 1.24 7.27
N LEU A 258 -9.49 1.45 8.32
CA LEU A 258 -8.25 2.23 8.25
C LEU A 258 -7.05 1.34 8.56
N ASP A 259 -6.14 1.22 7.61
CA ASP A 259 -4.88 0.48 7.74
C ASP A 259 -3.68 1.39 7.98
N VAL A 260 -3.86 2.72 7.79
CA VAL A 260 -2.77 3.69 7.83
C VAL A 260 -3.14 4.91 8.65
N PHE A 261 -2.12 5.49 9.33
CA PHE A 261 -2.30 6.62 10.24
C PHE A 261 -1.19 7.65 10.08
N GLU A 262 -1.48 8.92 10.40
CA GLU A 262 -0.48 10.01 10.36
C GLU A 262 0.69 9.76 11.32
N THR A 263 0.38 9.15 12.46
CA THR A 263 1.38 8.69 13.44
C THR A 263 1.28 7.19 13.59
N GLU A 264 2.34 6.49 13.24
CA GLU A 264 2.46 5.04 13.39
C GLU A 264 3.70 4.69 14.23
N PRO A 265 3.56 3.87 15.29
CA PRO A 265 2.34 3.22 15.79
C PRO A 265 1.29 4.22 16.27
N LEU A 266 0.00 3.87 16.08
CA LEU A 266 -1.13 4.71 16.51
C LEU A 266 -1.06 4.94 18.03
N PRO A 267 -1.06 6.23 18.50
CA PRO A 267 -0.97 6.55 19.90
C PRO A 267 -2.11 5.91 20.74
N GLN A 268 -1.80 5.48 21.97
CA GLN A 268 -2.77 4.83 22.85
C GLN A 268 -3.91 5.75 23.28
N ASP A 269 -3.69 7.06 23.27
CA ASP A 269 -4.65 8.11 23.59
C ASP A 269 -5.43 8.62 22.37
N SER A 270 -5.23 8.02 21.20
CA SER A 270 -5.96 8.41 19.99
C SER A 270 -7.46 8.22 20.17
N PRO A 271 -8.28 9.23 19.85
CA PRO A 271 -9.73 9.17 20.02
C PRO A 271 -10.41 8.10 19.14
N ILE A 272 -9.73 7.63 18.09
CA ILE A 272 -10.27 6.63 17.17
C ILE A 272 -10.53 5.29 17.84
N TRP A 273 -9.76 4.94 18.90
CA TRP A 273 -9.95 3.69 19.64
C TRP A 273 -11.35 3.56 20.27
N ALA A 274 -12.02 4.70 20.50
CA ALA A 274 -13.36 4.74 21.11
C ALA A 274 -14.50 4.73 20.07
N LEU A 275 -14.20 4.67 18.77
CA LEU A 275 -15.21 4.69 17.71
C LEU A 275 -15.61 3.27 17.31
N ASP A 276 -16.85 2.89 17.58
CA ASP A 276 -17.40 1.56 17.25
C ASP A 276 -17.56 1.34 15.72
N ASN A 277 -17.60 2.42 14.94
CA ASN A 277 -17.76 2.40 13.49
C ASN A 277 -16.43 2.49 12.74
N VAL A 278 -15.32 2.07 13.37
CA VAL A 278 -14.00 2.03 12.73
C VAL A 278 -13.36 0.67 12.93
N ILE A 279 -12.79 0.15 11.84
CA ILE A 279 -11.81 -0.93 11.88
C ILE A 279 -10.42 -0.29 11.83
N VAL A 280 -9.60 -0.57 12.85
CA VAL A 280 -8.20 -0.16 12.92
C VAL A 280 -7.31 -1.37 12.66
N SER A 281 -6.40 -1.28 11.70
CA SER A 281 -5.35 -2.28 11.50
C SER A 281 -3.97 -1.62 11.45
N PRO A 282 -2.92 -2.32 11.94
CA PRO A 282 -1.59 -1.73 12.14
C PRO A 282 -0.74 -1.83 10.86
N HIS A 283 -1.17 -1.18 9.77
CA HIS A 283 -0.49 -1.13 8.48
C HIS A 283 -0.14 -2.53 7.95
N CYS A 284 -1.12 -3.45 8.01
CA CYS A 284 -0.93 -4.87 7.69
C CYS A 284 -1.86 -5.39 6.58
N SER A 285 -2.64 -4.54 5.91
CA SER A 285 -3.52 -4.95 4.80
C SER A 285 -2.78 -5.60 3.63
N SER A 286 -1.47 -5.39 3.55
CA SER A 286 -0.59 -5.96 2.52
C SER A 286 0.16 -7.20 2.99
N VAL A 287 0.08 -7.59 4.28
CA VAL A 287 0.90 -8.65 4.89
C VAL A 287 0.14 -9.97 4.86
N TYR A 288 0.70 -10.97 4.19
CA TYR A 288 0.16 -12.35 4.13
C TYR A 288 1.33 -13.35 4.05
N ALA A 289 1.06 -14.64 4.29
CA ALA A 289 2.09 -15.65 4.49
C ALA A 289 3.12 -15.72 3.35
N GLU A 290 2.68 -15.58 2.09
CA GLU A 290 3.53 -15.71 0.91
C GLU A 290 4.06 -14.36 0.40
N TRP A 291 3.82 -13.25 1.12
CA TRP A 291 4.18 -11.90 0.66
C TRP A 291 5.68 -11.74 0.40
N GLU A 292 6.51 -12.23 1.32
CA GLU A 292 7.96 -12.10 1.21
C GLU A 292 8.49 -12.86 -0.01
N GLU A 293 8.02 -14.09 -0.22
CA GLU A 293 8.39 -14.88 -1.39
C GLU A 293 7.93 -14.23 -2.69
N ALA A 294 6.71 -13.73 -2.74
CA ALA A 294 6.16 -13.07 -3.93
C ALA A 294 6.92 -11.78 -4.26
N SER A 295 7.28 -10.98 -3.25
CA SER A 295 8.12 -9.80 -3.40
C SER A 295 9.51 -10.15 -3.90
N PHE A 296 10.11 -11.17 -3.32
CA PHE A 296 11.46 -11.59 -3.70
C PHE A 296 11.49 -12.23 -5.09
N ARG A 297 10.44 -12.93 -5.52
CA ARG A 297 10.32 -13.43 -6.91
C ARG A 297 10.34 -12.29 -7.93
N LEU A 298 9.66 -11.19 -7.65
CA LEU A 298 9.73 -9.99 -8.52
C LEU A 298 11.15 -9.42 -8.57
N PHE A 299 11.89 -9.45 -7.46
CA PHE A 299 13.31 -9.09 -7.46
C PHE A 299 14.12 -10.04 -8.34
N LEU A 300 13.94 -11.36 -8.25
CA LEU A 300 14.65 -12.34 -9.07
C LEU A 300 14.36 -12.15 -10.57
N ASP A 301 13.11 -11.86 -10.93
CA ASP A 301 12.74 -11.54 -12.33
C ASP A 301 13.44 -10.26 -12.80
N ASN A 302 13.53 -9.24 -11.96
CA ASN A 302 14.27 -8.02 -12.26
C ASN A 302 15.79 -8.24 -12.29
N LEU A 303 16.35 -9.15 -11.47
CA LEU A 303 17.76 -9.49 -11.49
C LEU A 303 18.13 -10.17 -12.82
N ASP A 304 17.28 -11.08 -13.33
CA ASP A 304 17.46 -11.68 -14.63
C ASP A 304 17.44 -10.63 -15.76
N ARG A 305 16.48 -9.67 -15.69
CA ARG A 305 16.45 -8.52 -16.63
C ARG A 305 17.70 -7.66 -16.54
N TRP A 306 18.15 -7.35 -15.32
CA TRP A 306 19.37 -6.57 -15.08
C TRP A 306 20.59 -7.21 -15.73
N MET A 307 20.78 -8.51 -15.56
CA MET A 307 21.87 -9.27 -16.15
C MET A 307 21.81 -9.32 -17.69
N ARG A 308 20.62 -9.21 -18.26
CA ARG A 308 20.42 -9.13 -19.72
C ARG A 308 20.44 -7.71 -20.28
N GLY A 309 20.62 -6.70 -19.42
CA GLY A 309 20.55 -5.29 -19.84
C GLY A 309 19.15 -4.84 -20.27
N GLU A 310 18.10 -5.54 -19.84
CA GLU A 310 16.70 -5.22 -20.14
C GLU A 310 16.14 -4.19 -19.15
N ARG A 311 15.07 -3.52 -19.56
CA ARG A 311 14.36 -2.59 -18.67
C ARG A 311 13.75 -3.33 -17.50
N LEU A 312 14.01 -2.84 -16.29
CA LEU A 312 13.42 -3.37 -15.04
C LEU A 312 11.93 -3.04 -14.96
N VAL A 313 11.21 -3.87 -14.22
CA VAL A 313 9.79 -3.67 -13.88
C VAL A 313 9.70 -2.83 -12.61
N ASN A 314 8.66 -2.01 -12.50
CA ASN A 314 8.39 -1.16 -11.33
C ASN A 314 9.54 -0.20 -10.96
N ILE A 315 10.17 0.42 -11.96
CA ILE A 315 11.12 1.52 -11.70
C ILE A 315 10.34 2.69 -11.09
N VAL A 316 10.81 3.16 -9.95
CA VAL A 316 10.20 4.25 -9.20
C VAL A 316 10.74 5.60 -9.68
N ASP A 317 9.83 6.52 -9.97
CA ASP A 317 10.12 7.93 -10.16
C ASP A 317 10.00 8.64 -8.78
N PRO A 318 11.10 9.16 -8.19
CA PRO A 318 11.05 9.79 -6.86
C PRO A 318 10.17 11.04 -6.82
N THR A 319 9.90 11.69 -7.95
CA THR A 319 9.01 12.85 -8.02
C THR A 319 7.54 12.47 -7.95
N ARG A 320 7.21 11.23 -8.28
CA ARG A 320 5.85 10.67 -8.29
C ARG A 320 5.59 9.71 -7.14
N GLY A 321 6.64 9.17 -6.51
CA GLY A 321 6.54 8.19 -5.46
C GLY A 321 6.15 6.76 -5.92
N TYR A 322 6.14 6.52 -7.25
CA TYR A 322 5.78 5.23 -7.88
C TYR A 322 6.38 5.08 -9.27
#